data_e0d63997c28f117f08dc52ab07e4463e
#
_entry.id   e0d63997c28f117f08dc52ab07e4463e
#
_cell.length_a   1.000
_cell.length_b   1.000
_cell.length_c   1.000
_cell.angle_alpha   90.00
_cell.angle_beta   90.00
_cell.angle_gamma   90.00
#
_symmetry.space_group_name_H-M   'P 1'
#
loop_
_entity.id
_entity.type
_entity.pdbx_description
1 polymer ?
#
loop_
_entity_poly.entity_id
_entity_poly.type
_entity_poly.pdbx_seq_one_letter_code
_entity_poly.pdbx_strand_id
1 'polypeptide(L)'
;MKTFQKLKQWLVGGCVWYAIVSLIFLIIDLIISQKNATHVVSATSFLFMFPFGLSMSGAGMLYRSNLPRWSRILSHYLISIISFLLFMLLPAGSVSSGVYVLLMLVLLTVIYWILFAIVHIFQVRWKRVVEED
;
A
#
# COMPACT_ATOMS: atom_id res chain seq x y z
N MET A 1 -3.96 -28.08 -5.77
CA MET A 1 -3.18 -27.75 -4.59
C MET A 1 -2.35 -26.47 -4.71
N LYS A 2 -1.56 -26.30 -5.77
CA LYS A 2 -0.76 -25.04 -5.96
C LYS A 2 -1.61 -23.77 -6.04
N THR A 3 -2.79 -23.82 -6.65
CA THR A 3 -3.72 -22.68 -6.77
C THR A 3 -4.30 -22.28 -5.43
N PHE A 4 -4.67 -23.25 -4.60
CA PHE A 4 -5.21 -23.00 -3.27
C PHE A 4 -4.17 -22.38 -2.32
N GLN A 5 -2.91 -22.82 -2.41
CA GLN A 5 -1.82 -22.23 -1.63
C GLN A 5 -1.55 -20.77 -2.05
N LYS A 6 -1.59 -20.47 -3.35
CA LYS A 6 -1.45 -19.10 -3.85
C LYS A 6 -2.59 -18.20 -3.37
N LEU A 7 -3.83 -18.69 -3.43
CA LEU A 7 -5.00 -17.97 -2.93
C LEU A 7 -4.89 -17.69 -1.44
N LYS A 8 -4.49 -18.68 -0.65
CA LYS A 8 -4.25 -18.51 0.79
C LYS A 8 -3.17 -17.44 1.07
N GLN A 9 -2.04 -17.50 0.37
CA GLN A 9 -0.98 -16.50 0.52
C GLN A 9 -1.45 -15.09 0.14
N TRP A 10 -2.25 -14.97 -0.91
CA TRP A 10 -2.82 -13.70 -1.32
C TRP A 10 -3.78 -13.12 -0.27
N LEU A 11 -4.69 -13.94 0.25
CA LEU A 11 -5.62 -13.53 1.30
C LEU A 11 -4.91 -13.14 2.60
N VAL A 12 -3.96 -13.96 3.05
CA VAL A 12 -3.17 -13.66 4.26
C VAL A 12 -2.37 -12.36 4.07
N GLY A 13 -1.73 -12.19 2.92
CA GLY A 13 -1.03 -10.95 2.59
C GLY A 13 -1.96 -9.74 2.58
N GLY A 14 -3.17 -9.88 2.03
CA GLY A 14 -4.19 -8.84 2.04
C GLY A 14 -4.63 -8.46 3.46
N CYS A 15 -4.84 -9.43 4.33
CA CYS A 15 -5.17 -9.18 5.74
C CYS A 15 -4.03 -8.46 6.48
N VAL A 16 -2.78 -8.82 6.22
CA VAL A 16 -1.60 -8.15 6.81
C VAL A 16 -1.52 -6.70 6.34
N TRP A 17 -1.67 -6.46 5.05
CA TRP A 17 -1.71 -5.10 4.51
C TRP A 17 -2.86 -4.28 5.07
N TYR A 18 -4.05 -4.88 5.15
CA TYR A 18 -5.20 -4.24 5.78
C TYR A 18 -4.92 -3.84 7.23
N ALA A 19 -4.34 -4.75 8.02
CA ALA A 19 -4.00 -4.47 9.42
C ALA A 19 -2.99 -3.33 9.54
N ILE A 20 -1.94 -3.32 8.73
CA ILE A 20 -0.91 -2.28 8.73
C ILE A 20 -1.51 -0.92 8.36
N VAL A 21 -2.25 -0.85 7.25
CA VAL A 21 -2.86 0.40 6.77
C VAL A 21 -3.88 0.91 7.76
N SER A 22 -4.75 0.06 8.29
CA SER A 22 -5.75 0.42 9.29
C SER A 22 -5.11 0.95 10.57
N LEU A 23 -4.03 0.34 11.03
CA LEU A 23 -3.31 0.79 12.22
C LEU A 23 -2.71 2.19 12.01
N ILE A 24 -2.08 2.43 10.86
CA ILE A 24 -1.51 3.73 10.51
C ILE A 24 -2.61 4.80 10.50
N PHE A 25 -3.74 4.54 9.85
CA PHE A 25 -4.85 5.50 9.79
C PHE A 25 -5.51 5.72 11.15
N LEU A 26 -5.61 4.69 11.98
CA LEU A 26 -6.09 4.83 13.37
C LEU A 26 -5.18 5.74 14.20
N ILE A 27 -3.87 5.58 14.09
CA ILE A 27 -2.90 6.43 14.79
C ILE A 27 -3.03 7.87 14.33
N ILE A 28 -3.14 8.10 13.02
CA ILE A 28 -3.32 9.43 12.44
C ILE A 28 -4.63 10.05 12.93
N ASP A 29 -5.73 9.29 12.90
CA ASP A 29 -7.04 9.74 13.38
C ASP A 29 -7.00 10.11 14.86
N LEU A 30 -6.36 9.30 15.71
CA LEU A 30 -6.18 9.56 17.13
C LEU A 30 -5.42 10.87 17.37
N ILE A 31 -4.34 11.12 16.64
CA ILE A 31 -3.54 12.34 16.78
C ILE A 31 -4.32 13.58 16.35
N ILE A 32 -5.08 13.49 15.28
CA ILE A 32 -5.84 14.63 14.73
C ILE A 32 -7.10 14.89 15.56
N SER A 33 -7.81 13.84 15.99
CA SER A 33 -9.03 13.96 16.77
C SER A 33 -8.79 14.60 18.13
N GLN A 34 -7.63 14.38 18.75
CA GLN A 34 -7.24 15.05 19.99
C GLN A 34 -7.16 16.58 19.85
N LYS A 35 -6.83 17.07 18.64
CA LYS A 35 -6.71 18.52 18.38
C LYS A 35 -8.01 19.18 17.94
N ASN A 36 -8.82 18.49 17.16
CA ASN A 36 -9.95 19.09 16.43
C ASN A 36 -11.33 18.51 16.79
N ALA A 37 -11.41 17.49 17.67
CA ALA A 37 -12.63 16.77 18.03
C ALA A 37 -13.43 16.20 16.83
N THR A 38 -12.76 16.01 15.67
CA THR A 38 -13.36 15.46 14.44
C THR A 38 -12.59 14.23 14.01
N HIS A 39 -13.32 13.16 13.71
CA HIS A 39 -12.71 11.95 13.14
C HIS A 39 -12.41 12.15 11.66
N VAL A 40 -11.19 11.85 11.26
CA VAL A 40 -10.72 11.97 9.86
C VAL A 40 -11.08 10.71 9.07
N VAL A 41 -11.15 9.56 9.75
CA VAL A 41 -11.42 8.27 9.13
C VAL A 41 -12.84 7.83 9.40
N SER A 42 -13.64 7.71 8.34
CA SER A 42 -15.00 7.18 8.42
C SER A 42 -15.01 5.65 8.46
N ALA A 43 -16.11 5.07 8.99
CA ALA A 43 -16.32 3.63 8.96
C ALA A 43 -16.29 3.06 7.52
N THR A 44 -16.78 3.83 6.55
CA THR A 44 -16.72 3.49 5.12
C THR A 44 -15.29 3.39 4.63
N SER A 45 -14.41 4.31 5.03
CA SER A 45 -12.99 4.26 4.66
C SER A 45 -12.30 3.01 5.18
N PHE A 46 -12.61 2.56 6.41
CA PHE A 46 -12.09 1.29 6.93
C PHE A 46 -12.52 0.09 6.09
N LEU A 47 -13.77 0.06 5.63
CA LEU A 47 -14.26 -1.02 4.78
C LEU A 47 -13.48 -1.10 3.45
N PHE A 48 -13.19 0.06 2.85
CA PHE A 48 -12.44 0.14 1.58
C PHE A 48 -10.94 -0.11 1.74
N MET A 49 -10.37 -0.02 2.93
CA MET A 49 -8.99 -0.42 3.19
C MET A 49 -8.75 -1.92 2.98
N PHE A 50 -9.77 -2.75 3.15
CA PHE A 50 -9.64 -4.19 2.94
C PHE A 50 -9.38 -4.57 1.47
N PRO A 51 -10.20 -4.15 0.48
CA PRO A 51 -9.90 -4.39 -0.92
C PRO A 51 -8.60 -3.70 -1.38
N PHE A 52 -8.24 -2.56 -0.81
CA PHE A 52 -6.93 -1.96 -1.03
C PHE A 52 -5.79 -2.88 -0.58
N GLY A 53 -5.87 -3.46 0.63
CA GLY A 53 -4.91 -4.43 1.14
C GLY A 53 -4.79 -5.68 0.26
N LEU A 54 -5.92 -6.19 -0.24
CA LEU A 54 -5.94 -7.32 -1.18
C LEU A 54 -5.26 -6.98 -2.51
N SER A 55 -5.47 -5.78 -3.02
CA SER A 55 -4.82 -5.29 -4.25
C SER A 55 -3.30 -5.17 -4.07
N MET A 56 -2.85 -4.65 -2.93
CA MET A 56 -1.42 -4.55 -2.60
C MET A 56 -0.77 -5.92 -2.45
N SER A 57 -1.46 -6.88 -1.84
CA SER A 57 -1.00 -8.27 -1.77
C SER A 57 -0.88 -8.90 -3.15
N GLY A 58 -1.86 -8.68 -4.03
CA GLY A 58 -1.82 -9.12 -5.42
C GLY A 58 -0.65 -8.51 -6.20
N ALA A 59 -0.45 -7.20 -6.05
CA ALA A 59 0.70 -6.51 -6.62
C ALA A 59 2.03 -7.08 -6.13
N GLY A 60 2.12 -7.42 -4.84
CA GLY A 60 3.30 -8.08 -4.26
C GLY A 60 3.62 -9.45 -4.87
N MET A 61 2.62 -10.18 -5.34
CA MET A 61 2.83 -11.46 -6.02
C MET A 61 3.52 -11.31 -7.39
N LEU A 62 3.43 -10.14 -8.03
CA LEU A 62 4.13 -9.84 -9.28
C LEU A 62 5.65 -9.88 -9.12
N TYR A 63 6.19 -9.61 -7.92
CA TYR A 63 7.62 -9.74 -7.67
C TYR A 63 8.13 -11.17 -7.75
N ARG A 64 7.25 -12.15 -7.65
CA ARG A 64 7.57 -13.58 -7.80
C ARG A 64 7.38 -14.09 -9.24
N SER A 65 6.95 -13.23 -10.15
CA SER A 65 6.77 -13.58 -11.57
C SER A 65 8.09 -13.49 -12.34
N ASN A 66 8.17 -14.15 -13.50
CA ASN A 66 9.33 -14.15 -14.37
C ASN A 66 9.47 -12.88 -15.23
N LEU A 67 8.81 -11.80 -14.86
CA LEU A 67 8.86 -10.53 -15.56
C LEU A 67 10.21 -9.82 -15.35
N PRO A 68 10.67 -9.01 -16.31
CA PRO A 68 11.84 -8.16 -16.14
C PRO A 68 11.71 -7.25 -14.90
N ARG A 69 12.82 -6.95 -14.25
CA ARG A 69 12.85 -6.17 -13.00
C ARG A 69 12.07 -4.84 -13.11
N TRP A 70 12.29 -4.10 -14.17
CA TRP A 70 11.62 -2.82 -14.42
C TRP A 70 10.11 -2.97 -14.59
N SER A 71 9.69 -3.99 -15.32
CA SER A 71 8.27 -4.28 -15.56
C SER A 71 7.55 -4.62 -14.25
N ARG A 72 8.19 -5.37 -13.35
CA ARG A 72 7.63 -5.69 -12.02
C ARG A 72 7.45 -4.45 -11.16
N ILE A 73 8.47 -3.59 -11.10
CA ILE A 73 8.42 -2.35 -10.31
C ILE A 73 7.34 -1.42 -10.85
N LEU A 74 7.29 -1.22 -12.15
CA LEU A 74 6.31 -0.35 -12.80
C LEU A 74 4.88 -0.86 -12.61
N SER A 75 4.65 -2.16 -12.80
CA SER A 75 3.33 -2.78 -12.60
C SER A 75 2.88 -2.67 -11.16
N HIS A 76 3.76 -2.92 -10.20
CA HIS A 76 3.44 -2.75 -8.78
C HIS A 76 3.07 -1.30 -8.45
N TYR A 77 3.83 -0.35 -8.97
CA TYR A 77 3.57 1.08 -8.79
C TYR A 77 2.22 1.50 -9.38
N LEU A 78 1.92 1.08 -10.61
CA LEU A 78 0.65 1.38 -11.27
C LEU A 78 -0.55 0.78 -10.51
N ILE A 79 -0.44 -0.47 -10.09
CA ILE A 79 -1.50 -1.12 -9.30
C ILE A 79 -1.69 -0.38 -7.96
N SER A 80 -0.61 0.03 -7.32
CA SER A 80 -0.68 0.79 -6.06
C SER A 80 -1.42 2.12 -6.23
N ILE A 81 -1.11 2.89 -7.29
CA ILE A 81 -1.78 4.16 -7.60
C ILE A 81 -3.25 3.94 -7.91
N ILE A 82 -3.58 3.00 -8.80
CA ILE A 82 -4.95 2.73 -9.19
C ILE A 82 -5.77 2.26 -7.98
N SER A 83 -5.22 1.37 -7.16
CA SER A 83 -5.88 0.89 -5.94
C SER A 83 -6.10 2.01 -4.93
N PHE A 84 -5.15 2.90 -4.77
CA PHE A 84 -5.28 4.06 -3.88
C PHE A 84 -6.38 5.00 -4.34
N LEU A 85 -6.43 5.30 -5.64
CA LEU A 85 -7.48 6.14 -6.21
C LEU A 85 -8.87 5.52 -6.00
N LEU A 86 -9.03 4.24 -6.34
CA LEU A 86 -10.33 3.56 -6.30
C LEU A 86 -10.83 3.31 -4.87
N PHE A 87 -9.95 2.90 -3.97
CA PHE A 87 -10.37 2.43 -2.65
C PHE A 87 -10.18 3.46 -1.53
N MET A 88 -9.35 4.45 -1.72
CA MET A 88 -9.07 5.45 -0.70
C MET A 88 -9.65 6.83 -1.04
N LEU A 89 -9.39 7.34 -2.23
CA LEU A 89 -9.82 8.70 -2.59
C LEU A 89 -11.28 8.77 -3.02
N LEU A 90 -11.75 7.80 -3.78
CA LEU A 90 -13.11 7.81 -4.32
C LEU A 90 -14.18 7.67 -3.22
N PRO A 91 -14.04 6.74 -2.24
CA PRO A 91 -14.99 6.63 -1.14
C PRO A 91 -14.94 7.80 -0.15
N ALA A 92 -13.79 8.47 -0.03
CA ALA A 92 -13.64 9.63 0.86
C ALA A 92 -14.35 10.89 0.35
N GLY A 93 -14.92 10.86 -0.86
CA GLY A 93 -15.55 12.05 -1.47
C GLY A 93 -14.56 13.18 -1.80
N SER A 94 -13.26 12.88 -1.69
CA SER A 94 -12.17 13.86 -1.86
C SER A 94 -11.89 14.20 -3.32
N VAL A 95 -12.61 13.59 -4.26
CA VAL A 95 -12.41 13.76 -5.71
C VAL A 95 -13.02 15.06 -6.23
N SER A 96 -13.68 15.86 -5.37
CA SER A 96 -14.31 17.12 -5.75
C SER A 96 -13.32 18.19 -6.23
N SER A 97 -12.03 18.08 -5.88
CA SER A 97 -10.97 19.00 -6.33
C SER A 97 -9.88 18.23 -7.04
N GLY A 98 -9.69 18.50 -8.34
CA GLY A 98 -8.59 17.91 -9.12
C GLY A 98 -7.20 18.22 -8.55
N VAL A 99 -7.03 19.39 -7.93
CA VAL A 99 -5.77 19.80 -7.28
C VAL A 99 -5.49 18.91 -6.07
N TYR A 100 -6.51 18.58 -5.26
CA TYR A 100 -6.35 17.69 -4.12
C TYR A 100 -5.93 16.28 -4.55
N VAL A 101 -6.58 15.73 -5.59
CA VAL A 101 -6.22 14.43 -6.16
C VAL A 101 -4.78 14.42 -6.65
N LEU A 102 -4.37 15.48 -7.36
CA LEU A 102 -3.00 15.61 -7.86
C LEU A 102 -1.98 15.65 -6.72
N LEU A 103 -2.24 16.43 -5.67
CA LEU A 103 -1.37 16.51 -4.49
C LEU A 103 -1.24 15.16 -3.80
N MET A 104 -2.35 14.43 -3.63
CA MET A 104 -2.34 13.10 -3.02
C MET A 104 -1.58 12.08 -3.86
N LEU A 105 -1.68 12.14 -5.18
CA LEU A 105 -0.90 11.29 -6.10
C LEU A 105 0.60 11.58 -6.03
N VAL A 106 0.98 12.85 -5.99
CA VAL A 106 2.39 13.26 -5.84
C VAL A 106 2.92 12.77 -4.48
N LEU A 107 2.18 12.98 -3.40
CA LEU A 107 2.57 12.51 -2.07
C LEU A 107 2.73 10.99 -2.03
N LEU A 108 1.78 10.24 -2.58
CA LEU A 108 1.85 8.79 -2.67
C LEU A 108 3.07 8.33 -3.46
N THR A 109 3.35 8.99 -4.58
CA THR A 109 4.52 8.70 -5.42
C THR A 109 5.82 8.89 -4.64
N VAL A 110 5.95 10.01 -3.94
CA VAL A 110 7.14 10.30 -3.10
C VAL A 110 7.31 9.25 -2.00
N ILE A 111 6.24 8.94 -1.26
CA ILE A 111 6.27 7.92 -0.20
C ILE A 111 6.63 6.55 -0.79
N TYR A 112 6.06 6.17 -1.93
CA TYR A 112 6.35 4.90 -2.59
C TYR A 112 7.84 4.77 -2.93
N TRP A 113 8.45 5.80 -3.53
CA TRP A 113 9.86 5.77 -3.89
C TRP A 113 10.80 5.80 -2.68
N ILE A 114 10.43 6.52 -1.61
CA ILE A 114 11.18 6.50 -0.34
C ILE A 114 11.18 5.10 0.28
N LEU A 115 9.99 4.48 0.38
CA LEU A 115 9.87 3.11 0.91
C LEU A 115 10.62 2.10 0.03
N PHE A 116 10.54 2.24 -1.28
CA PHE A 116 11.29 1.41 -2.22
C PHE A 116 12.80 1.53 -2.02
N ALA A 117 13.32 2.75 -1.86
CA ALA A 117 14.73 3.00 -1.60
C ALA A 117 15.18 2.38 -0.27
N ILE A 118 14.38 2.52 0.79
CA ILE A 118 14.66 1.93 2.11
C ILE A 118 14.73 0.40 2.00
N VAL A 119 13.74 -0.23 1.41
CA VAL A 119 13.70 -1.69 1.23
C VAL A 119 14.90 -2.16 0.40
N HIS A 120 15.25 -1.44 -0.66
CA HIS A 120 16.40 -1.76 -1.50
C HIS A 120 17.73 -1.69 -0.74
N ILE A 121 17.92 -0.65 0.06
CA ILE A 121 19.11 -0.50 0.91
C ILE A 121 19.21 -1.65 1.92
N PHE A 122 18.09 -2.01 2.57
CA PHE A 122 18.06 -3.14 3.50
C PHE A 122 18.41 -4.46 2.81
N GLN A 123 17.87 -4.72 1.62
CA GLN A 123 18.17 -5.94 0.87
C GLN A 123 19.64 -6.04 0.46
N VAL A 124 20.23 -4.93 0.04
CA VAL A 124 21.66 -4.89 -0.35
C VAL A 124 22.55 -5.10 0.88
N ARG A 125 22.24 -4.48 2.01
CA ARG A 125 23.01 -4.67 3.26
C ARG A 125 22.88 -6.10 3.77
N TRP A 126 21.68 -6.66 3.77
CA TRP A 126 21.46 -8.04 4.23
C TRP A 126 22.25 -9.06 3.43
N LYS A 127 22.29 -8.91 2.10
CA LYS A 127 23.09 -9.78 1.25
C LYS A 127 24.57 -9.73 1.57
N ARG A 128 25.13 -8.54 1.82
CA ARG A 128 26.54 -8.40 2.19
C ARG A 128 26.87 -9.11 3.51
N VAL A 129 26.03 -8.98 4.51
CA VAL A 129 26.23 -9.64 5.82
C VAL A 129 26.19 -11.16 5.68
N VAL A 130 25.30 -11.70 4.85
CA VAL A 130 25.18 -13.16 4.65
C VAL A 130 26.32 -13.73 3.80
N GLU A 131 26.93 -12.93 2.91
CA GLU A 131 28.08 -13.36 2.08
C GLU A 131 29.43 -13.28 2.82
N GLU A 132 29.52 -12.52 3.93
CA GLU A 132 30.73 -12.41 4.77
C GLU A 132 30.82 -13.46 5.88
N ASP A 133 29.72 -14.20 6.17
CA ASP A 133 29.68 -15.33 7.09
C ASP A 133 29.83 -16.67 6.31
#